data_e7d3fc10cfbceb55bac6417ca6074200
#
_entry.id   e7d3fc10cfbceb55bac6417ca6074200
#
_cell.length_a   1.000
_cell.length_b   1.000
_cell.length_c   1.000
_cell.angle_alpha   90.00
_cell.angle_beta   90.00
_cell.angle_gamma   90.00
#
_symmetry.space_group_name_H-M   'P 1'
#
loop_
_entity.id
_entity.type
_entity.pdbx_description
1 polymer ?
#
loop_
_entity_poly.entity_id
_entity_poly.type
_entity_poly.pdbx_seq_one_letter_code
_entity_poly.pdbx_strand_id
1 'polypeptide(L)'
;MVHLIVQASKYIMILLFMIYTYECFHVFRFNDDEERQNHIYHVQRILLFTIHFDAFLVLYLTSEDKQMIAFYLMQVVLLGAIILSYHLFYKHASELVLNNMCMLICIGFIILTRLSFEKAFRQFIFVGAGFFIALLIPLILQNMSVFRKMTWIYAVVGIGALLVVAVAGQTSYGAKLSLSIGGISIQPSEFVKILFVLFIASMLYKKQDFHQVMITSVISAFFVLALVASKDLGGALLYFFTYLVMVYVATRKFTYFGAGILAMSLAAVIGYKIFSHVQTRVLAWSDPLLSLIHISEPTRLLSIS
;
A
#
# COMPACT_ATOMS: atom_id res chain seq x y z
N MET A 1 34.27 -18.87 4.98
CA MET A 1 33.57 -18.93 3.66
C MET A 1 32.20 -18.26 3.74
N VAL A 2 31.32 -18.63 4.66
CA VAL A 2 29.96 -17.99 4.82
C VAL A 2 30.03 -16.47 4.93
N HIS A 3 30.91 -15.93 5.80
CA HIS A 3 31.07 -14.48 5.96
C HIS A 3 31.43 -13.75 4.65
N LEU A 4 32.24 -14.36 3.81
CA LEU A 4 32.62 -13.78 2.51
C LEU A 4 31.43 -13.77 1.54
N ILE A 5 30.62 -14.86 1.51
CA ILE A 5 29.40 -14.92 0.69
C ILE A 5 28.40 -13.85 1.15
N VAL A 6 28.17 -13.71 2.46
CA VAL A 6 27.26 -12.70 3.02
C VAL A 6 27.73 -11.26 2.68
N GLN A 7 29.03 -11.01 2.69
CA GLN A 7 29.57 -9.69 2.31
C GLN A 7 29.43 -9.44 0.81
N ALA A 8 29.72 -10.43 -0.04
CA ALA A 8 29.57 -10.31 -1.48
C ALA A 8 28.08 -10.08 -1.87
N SER A 9 27.16 -10.83 -1.26
CA SER A 9 25.71 -10.72 -1.49
C SER A 9 25.20 -9.29 -1.26
N LYS A 10 25.71 -8.54 -0.26
CA LYS A 10 25.31 -7.14 -0.04
C LYS A 10 25.53 -6.27 -1.27
N TYR A 11 26.69 -6.41 -1.91
CA TYR A 11 27.03 -5.62 -3.10
C TYR A 11 26.25 -6.12 -4.34
N ILE A 12 26.10 -7.44 -4.46
CA ILE A 12 25.28 -8.07 -5.51
C ILE A 12 23.84 -7.58 -5.43
N MET A 13 23.25 -7.58 -4.24
CA MET A 13 21.87 -7.10 -4.01
C MET A 13 21.70 -5.65 -4.41
N ILE A 14 22.63 -4.77 -4.02
CA ILE A 14 22.58 -3.35 -4.41
C ILE A 14 22.61 -3.21 -5.92
N LEU A 15 23.52 -3.93 -6.60
CA LEU A 15 23.64 -3.92 -8.06
C LEU A 15 22.36 -4.42 -8.74
N LEU A 16 21.80 -5.55 -8.28
CA LEU A 16 20.58 -6.13 -8.83
C LEU A 16 19.38 -5.18 -8.67
N PHE A 17 19.23 -4.52 -7.51
CA PHE A 17 18.19 -3.52 -7.30
C PHE A 17 18.37 -2.29 -8.19
N MET A 18 19.61 -1.82 -8.39
CA MET A 18 19.86 -0.72 -9.31
C MET A 18 19.49 -1.08 -10.76
N ILE A 19 19.85 -2.29 -11.22
CA ILE A 19 19.47 -2.77 -12.55
C ILE A 19 17.96 -2.90 -12.66
N TYR A 20 17.28 -3.49 -11.66
CA TYR A 20 15.83 -3.62 -11.65
C TYR A 20 15.14 -2.25 -11.73
N THR A 21 15.60 -1.30 -10.94
CA THR A 21 15.07 0.07 -10.95
C THR A 21 15.29 0.75 -12.30
N TYR A 22 16.48 0.59 -12.89
CA TYR A 22 16.76 1.09 -14.23
C TYR A 22 15.79 0.53 -15.26
N GLU A 23 15.53 -0.79 -15.26
CA GLU A 23 14.60 -1.43 -16.21
C GLU A 23 13.14 -0.97 -15.98
N CYS A 24 12.74 -0.58 -14.77
CA CYS A 24 11.41 -0.01 -14.53
C CYS A 24 11.19 1.32 -15.24
N PHE A 25 12.24 2.14 -15.40
CA PHE A 25 12.16 3.42 -16.12
C PHE A 25 12.49 3.26 -17.60
N HIS A 26 13.36 2.33 -17.94
CA HIS A 26 13.81 2.06 -19.30
C HIS A 26 12.67 1.60 -20.23
N VAL A 27 11.69 0.88 -19.68
CA VAL A 27 10.54 0.39 -20.47
C VAL A 27 9.73 1.54 -21.11
N PHE A 28 9.65 2.72 -20.48
CA PHE A 28 8.91 3.88 -21.01
C PHE A 28 9.56 4.47 -22.28
N ARG A 29 10.80 4.15 -22.57
CA ARG A 29 11.48 4.59 -23.81
C ARG A 29 10.98 3.86 -25.05
N PHE A 30 10.34 2.70 -24.88
CA PHE A 30 9.92 1.81 -25.96
C PHE A 30 8.40 1.66 -26.03
N ASN A 31 7.63 2.76 -25.84
CA ASN A 31 6.16 2.71 -25.82
C ASN A 31 5.54 2.13 -27.10
N ASP A 32 6.20 2.24 -28.23
CA ASP A 32 5.72 1.79 -29.53
C ASP A 32 6.31 0.43 -29.96
N ASP A 33 7.14 -0.22 -29.12
CA ASP A 33 7.84 -1.47 -29.44
C ASP A 33 7.52 -2.54 -28.37
N GLU A 34 6.42 -3.27 -28.61
CA GLU A 34 5.94 -4.31 -27.70
C GLU A 34 6.94 -5.45 -27.48
N GLU A 35 7.74 -5.79 -28.50
CA GLU A 35 8.71 -6.88 -28.38
C GLU A 35 9.83 -6.51 -27.39
N ARG A 36 10.35 -5.30 -27.49
CA ARG A 36 11.33 -4.78 -26.53
C ARG A 36 10.77 -4.61 -25.14
N GLN A 37 9.53 -4.12 -25.00
CA GLN A 37 8.88 -4.05 -23.69
C GLN A 37 8.78 -5.44 -23.06
N ASN A 38 8.33 -6.44 -23.80
CA ASN A 38 8.23 -7.81 -23.30
C ASN A 38 9.59 -8.37 -22.88
N HIS A 39 10.65 -8.08 -23.63
CA HIS A 39 12.01 -8.48 -23.23
C HIS A 39 12.40 -7.84 -21.88
N ILE A 40 12.15 -6.55 -21.70
CA ILE A 40 12.41 -5.85 -20.42
C ILE A 40 11.62 -6.46 -19.27
N TYR A 41 10.34 -6.79 -19.48
CA TYR A 41 9.53 -7.45 -18.46
C TYR A 41 10.07 -8.84 -18.08
N HIS A 42 10.59 -9.60 -19.04
CA HIS A 42 11.28 -10.86 -18.75
C HIS A 42 12.54 -10.65 -17.91
N VAL A 43 13.37 -9.65 -18.26
CA VAL A 43 14.57 -9.29 -17.49
C VAL A 43 14.20 -8.91 -16.05
N GLN A 44 13.15 -8.11 -15.86
CA GLN A 44 12.65 -7.75 -14.52
C GLN A 44 12.25 -8.99 -13.70
N ARG A 45 11.59 -9.98 -14.30
CA ARG A 45 11.23 -11.25 -13.62
C ARG A 45 12.46 -12.06 -13.24
N ILE A 46 13.44 -12.16 -14.12
CA ILE A 46 14.70 -12.84 -13.82
C ILE A 46 15.40 -12.15 -12.64
N LEU A 47 15.50 -10.82 -12.67
CA LEU A 47 16.10 -10.05 -11.58
C LEU A 47 15.34 -10.26 -10.26
N LEU A 48 13.99 -10.26 -10.28
CA LEU A 48 13.17 -10.51 -9.11
C LEU A 48 13.50 -11.87 -8.47
N PHE A 49 13.50 -12.95 -9.25
CA PHE A 49 13.79 -14.27 -8.71
C PHE A 49 15.27 -14.44 -8.32
N THR A 50 16.19 -13.73 -8.98
CA THR A 50 17.61 -13.72 -8.62
C THR A 50 17.82 -13.03 -7.28
N ILE A 51 17.20 -11.85 -7.06
CA ILE A 51 17.21 -11.12 -5.78
C ILE A 51 16.62 -11.99 -4.66
N HIS A 52 15.48 -12.64 -4.95
CA HIS A 52 14.83 -13.52 -3.99
C HIS A 52 15.71 -14.71 -3.60
N PHE A 53 16.35 -15.33 -4.59
CA PHE A 53 17.28 -16.44 -4.36
C PHE A 53 18.49 -16.03 -3.53
N ASP A 54 19.17 -14.93 -3.91
CA ASP A 54 20.36 -14.44 -3.21
C ASP A 54 20.06 -14.12 -1.75
N ALA A 55 18.91 -13.46 -1.49
CA ALA A 55 18.48 -13.14 -0.12
C ALA A 55 18.21 -14.41 0.72
N PHE A 56 17.50 -15.40 0.17
CA PHE A 56 17.21 -16.64 0.88
C PHE A 56 18.43 -17.54 1.05
N LEU A 57 19.38 -17.48 0.10
CA LEU A 57 20.69 -18.13 0.24
C LEU A 57 21.44 -17.57 1.47
N VAL A 58 21.47 -16.23 1.63
CA VAL A 58 22.08 -15.59 2.79
C VAL A 58 21.34 -15.95 4.08
N LEU A 59 20.01 -15.91 4.07
CA LEU A 59 19.21 -16.30 5.25
C LEU A 59 19.46 -17.75 5.66
N TYR A 60 19.52 -18.68 4.70
CA TYR A 60 19.82 -20.07 4.97
C TYR A 60 21.25 -20.26 5.53
N LEU A 61 22.26 -19.65 4.91
CA LEU A 61 23.65 -19.74 5.36
C LEU A 61 23.89 -19.14 6.75
N THR A 62 23.03 -18.19 7.14
CA THR A 62 23.16 -17.51 8.45
C THR A 62 22.38 -18.22 9.55
N SER A 63 21.21 -18.83 9.23
CA SER A 63 20.36 -19.53 10.20
C SER A 63 20.64 -21.03 10.29
N GLU A 64 21.22 -21.64 9.23
CA GLU A 64 21.42 -23.08 9.03
C GLU A 64 20.10 -23.91 9.15
N ASP A 65 18.95 -23.23 9.05
CA ASP A 65 17.64 -23.85 9.19
C ASP A 65 17.10 -24.31 7.83
N LYS A 66 16.90 -25.63 7.70
CA LYS A 66 16.34 -26.25 6.48
C LYS A 66 14.92 -25.78 6.15
N GLN A 67 14.17 -25.28 7.13
CA GLN A 67 12.83 -24.72 6.90
C GLN A 67 12.88 -23.52 5.93
N MET A 68 13.99 -22.77 5.91
CA MET A 68 14.18 -21.65 4.99
C MET A 68 14.11 -22.07 3.52
N ILE A 69 14.64 -23.25 3.18
CA ILE A 69 14.63 -23.76 1.80
C ILE A 69 13.19 -24.10 1.38
N ALA A 70 12.46 -24.82 2.24
CA ALA A 70 11.06 -25.17 1.95
C ALA A 70 10.20 -23.91 1.81
N PHE A 71 10.39 -22.95 2.69
CA PHE A 71 9.64 -21.67 2.65
C PHE A 71 9.99 -20.81 1.43
N TYR A 72 11.26 -20.79 1.02
CA TYR A 72 11.69 -20.19 -0.24
C TYR A 72 10.94 -20.79 -1.44
N LEU A 73 10.91 -22.11 -1.55
CA LEU A 73 10.22 -22.80 -2.66
C LEU A 73 8.73 -22.50 -2.68
N MET A 74 8.06 -22.46 -1.52
CA MET A 74 6.66 -22.08 -1.42
C MET A 74 6.42 -20.65 -1.94
N GLN A 75 7.31 -19.72 -1.64
CA GLN A 75 7.21 -18.33 -2.11
C GLN A 75 7.46 -18.21 -3.61
N VAL A 76 8.45 -18.93 -4.15
CA VAL A 76 8.72 -19.00 -5.60
C VAL A 76 7.49 -19.52 -6.36
N VAL A 77 6.87 -20.60 -5.85
CA VAL A 77 5.64 -21.15 -6.44
C VAL A 77 4.51 -20.13 -6.39
N LEU A 78 4.31 -19.43 -5.26
CA LEU A 78 3.27 -18.42 -5.12
C LEU A 78 3.50 -17.24 -6.08
N LEU A 79 4.71 -16.67 -6.13
CA LEU A 79 5.04 -15.56 -7.02
C LEU A 79 4.90 -15.97 -8.49
N GLY A 80 5.37 -17.16 -8.84
CA GLY A 80 5.20 -17.73 -10.18
C GLY A 80 3.73 -17.93 -10.55
N ALA A 81 2.91 -18.44 -9.61
CA ALA A 81 1.48 -18.62 -9.81
C ALA A 81 0.76 -17.28 -10.01
N ILE A 82 1.13 -16.23 -9.26
CA ILE A 82 0.61 -14.87 -9.44
C ILE A 82 0.90 -14.39 -10.86
N ILE A 83 2.17 -14.41 -11.29
CA ILE A 83 2.58 -13.93 -12.62
C ILE A 83 1.86 -14.72 -13.72
N LEU A 84 1.84 -16.06 -13.62
CA LEU A 84 1.22 -16.92 -14.60
C LEU A 84 -0.29 -16.69 -14.71
N SER A 85 -0.98 -16.58 -13.57
CA SER A 85 -2.43 -16.38 -13.54
C SER A 85 -2.84 -15.05 -14.19
N TYR A 86 -2.12 -13.96 -13.88
CA TYR A 86 -2.39 -12.67 -14.52
C TYR A 86 -2.12 -12.73 -16.04
N HIS A 87 -1.05 -13.37 -16.46
CA HIS A 87 -0.76 -13.53 -17.88
C HIS A 87 -1.82 -14.38 -18.64
N LEU A 88 -2.40 -15.40 -17.97
CA LEU A 88 -3.42 -16.25 -18.58
C LEU A 88 -4.82 -15.59 -18.57
N PHE A 89 -5.22 -15.00 -17.45
CA PHE A 89 -6.59 -14.51 -17.28
C PHE A 89 -6.75 -13.03 -17.64
N TYR A 90 -5.70 -12.21 -17.55
CA TYR A 90 -5.77 -10.75 -17.72
C TYR A 90 -4.71 -10.24 -18.69
N LYS A 91 -4.82 -10.62 -19.95
CA LYS A 91 -3.85 -10.27 -21.03
C LYS A 91 -3.62 -8.77 -21.22
N HIS A 92 -4.55 -7.92 -20.77
CA HIS A 92 -4.43 -6.46 -20.84
C HIS A 92 -3.95 -5.83 -19.52
N ALA A 93 -3.59 -6.62 -18.51
CA ALA A 93 -3.01 -6.08 -17.29
C ALA A 93 -1.59 -5.57 -17.57
N SER A 94 -1.24 -4.44 -16.95
CA SER A 94 0.12 -3.89 -17.07
C SER A 94 1.14 -4.82 -16.43
N GLU A 95 2.01 -5.41 -17.24
CA GLU A 95 3.08 -6.29 -16.76
C GLU A 95 4.08 -5.55 -15.86
N LEU A 96 4.32 -4.27 -16.13
CA LEU A 96 5.16 -3.43 -15.26
C LEU A 96 4.60 -3.34 -13.85
N VAL A 97 3.29 -3.10 -13.72
CA VAL A 97 2.63 -3.02 -12.41
C VAL A 97 2.67 -4.37 -11.69
N LEU A 98 2.43 -5.46 -12.43
CA LEU A 98 2.48 -6.82 -11.90
C LEU A 98 3.89 -7.18 -11.38
N ASN A 99 4.94 -6.92 -12.17
CA ASN A 99 6.31 -7.20 -11.78
C ASN A 99 6.73 -6.38 -10.55
N ASN A 100 6.36 -5.08 -10.49
CA ASN A 100 6.64 -4.23 -9.34
C ASN A 100 5.87 -4.68 -8.09
N MET A 101 4.61 -5.10 -8.22
CA MET A 101 3.84 -5.69 -7.12
C MET A 101 4.53 -6.95 -6.59
N CYS A 102 4.94 -7.86 -7.47
CA CYS A 102 5.66 -9.08 -7.08
C CYS A 102 7.02 -8.75 -6.41
N MET A 103 7.74 -7.73 -6.89
CA MET A 103 8.99 -7.28 -6.28
C MET A 103 8.76 -6.75 -4.86
N LEU A 104 7.74 -5.95 -4.63
CA LEU A 104 7.40 -5.45 -3.28
C LEU A 104 6.99 -6.58 -2.32
N ILE A 105 6.23 -7.56 -2.81
CA ILE A 105 5.89 -8.76 -2.04
C ILE A 105 7.16 -9.56 -1.71
N CYS A 106 8.05 -9.75 -2.66
CA CYS A 106 9.33 -10.42 -2.49
C CYS A 106 10.18 -9.75 -1.40
N ILE A 107 10.35 -8.41 -1.46
CA ILE A 107 11.06 -7.63 -0.44
C ILE A 107 10.41 -7.82 0.93
N GLY A 108 9.07 -7.76 0.98
CA GLY A 108 8.31 -7.99 2.22
C GLY A 108 8.58 -9.37 2.81
N PHE A 109 8.59 -10.41 1.99
CA PHE A 109 8.93 -11.77 2.42
C PHE A 109 10.35 -11.88 2.97
N ILE A 110 11.34 -11.33 2.28
CA ILE A 110 12.75 -11.35 2.72
C ILE A 110 12.89 -10.69 4.09
N ILE A 111 12.34 -9.47 4.24
CA ILE A 111 12.46 -8.71 5.49
C ILE A 111 11.74 -9.40 6.64
N LEU A 112 10.51 -9.87 6.43
CA LEU A 112 9.75 -10.55 7.48
C LEU A 112 10.36 -11.88 7.88
N THR A 113 10.88 -12.66 6.93
CA THR A 113 11.56 -13.92 7.22
C THR A 113 12.81 -13.70 8.10
N ARG A 114 13.54 -12.61 7.82
CA ARG A 114 14.69 -12.22 8.65
C ARG A 114 14.29 -11.82 10.07
N LEU A 115 13.16 -11.13 10.24
CA LEU A 115 12.71 -10.62 11.53
C LEU A 115 11.97 -11.66 12.38
N SER A 116 11.08 -12.44 11.75
CA SER A 116 10.26 -13.45 12.41
C SER A 116 9.63 -14.38 11.37
N PHE A 117 10.00 -15.66 11.43
CA PHE A 117 9.43 -16.69 10.55
C PHE A 117 7.90 -16.76 10.67
N GLU A 118 7.35 -16.68 11.89
CA GLU A 118 5.91 -16.72 12.12
C GLU A 118 5.17 -15.59 11.41
N LYS A 119 5.71 -14.36 11.46
CA LYS A 119 5.13 -13.20 10.75
C LYS A 119 5.23 -13.37 9.24
N ALA A 120 6.35 -13.89 8.75
CA ALA A 120 6.54 -14.18 7.33
C ALA A 120 5.54 -15.23 6.82
N PHE A 121 5.30 -16.29 7.59
CA PHE A 121 4.34 -17.34 7.24
C PHE A 121 2.89 -16.81 7.23
N ARG A 122 2.52 -15.97 8.20
CA ARG A 122 1.22 -15.27 8.18
C ARG A 122 1.08 -14.37 6.94
N GLN A 123 2.14 -13.63 6.61
CA GLN A 123 2.16 -12.79 5.40
C GLN A 123 1.98 -13.63 4.13
N PHE A 124 2.63 -14.79 4.05
CA PHE A 124 2.46 -15.73 2.93
C PHE A 124 1.00 -16.14 2.74
N ILE A 125 0.31 -16.50 3.82
CA ILE A 125 -1.12 -16.86 3.79
C ILE A 125 -1.96 -15.67 3.32
N PHE A 126 -1.71 -14.48 3.85
CA PHE A 126 -2.46 -13.27 3.46
C PHE A 126 -2.21 -12.87 2.00
N VAL A 127 -0.99 -13.01 1.49
CA VAL A 127 -0.69 -12.77 0.07
C VAL A 127 -1.44 -13.78 -0.80
N GLY A 128 -1.44 -15.07 -0.44
CA GLY A 128 -2.20 -16.09 -1.15
C GLY A 128 -3.70 -15.79 -1.17
N ALA A 129 -4.30 -15.50 -0.01
CA ALA A 129 -5.71 -15.15 0.08
C ALA A 129 -6.05 -13.87 -0.71
N GLY A 130 -5.22 -12.82 -0.57
CA GLY A 130 -5.37 -11.56 -1.30
C GLY A 130 -5.25 -11.72 -2.81
N PHE A 131 -4.35 -12.60 -3.25
CA PHE A 131 -4.21 -12.95 -4.66
C PHE A 131 -5.50 -13.59 -5.23
N PHE A 132 -6.09 -14.56 -4.54
CA PHE A 132 -7.36 -15.15 -4.97
C PHE A 132 -8.48 -14.12 -5.04
N ILE A 133 -8.61 -13.26 -4.03
CA ILE A 133 -9.59 -12.17 -4.04
C ILE A 133 -9.33 -11.23 -5.23
N ALA A 134 -8.08 -10.84 -5.46
CA ALA A 134 -7.71 -9.94 -6.56
C ALA A 134 -8.03 -10.51 -7.94
N LEU A 135 -7.91 -11.83 -8.13
CA LEU A 135 -8.32 -12.49 -9.38
C LEU A 135 -9.85 -12.43 -9.61
N LEU A 136 -10.66 -12.37 -8.56
CA LEU A 136 -12.12 -12.32 -8.68
C LEU A 136 -12.64 -10.89 -8.93
N ILE A 137 -11.89 -9.84 -8.51
CA ILE A 137 -12.34 -8.45 -8.62
C ILE A 137 -12.74 -8.04 -10.04
N PRO A 138 -11.95 -8.30 -11.12
CA PRO A 138 -12.34 -7.92 -12.46
C PRO A 138 -13.60 -8.62 -12.94
N LEU A 139 -13.81 -9.90 -12.57
CA LEU A 139 -15.03 -10.65 -12.89
C LEU A 139 -16.27 -10.03 -12.22
N ILE A 140 -16.11 -9.60 -10.95
CA ILE A 140 -17.18 -8.92 -10.21
C ILE A 140 -17.48 -7.55 -10.85
N LEU A 141 -16.44 -6.81 -11.24
CA LEU A 141 -16.58 -5.47 -11.82
C LEU A 141 -17.14 -5.46 -13.24
N GLN A 142 -17.18 -6.59 -13.96
CA GLN A 142 -17.86 -6.67 -15.27
C GLN A 142 -19.33 -6.25 -15.20
N ASN A 143 -20.02 -6.43 -14.07
CA ASN A 143 -21.39 -5.98 -13.83
C ASN A 143 -21.47 -4.55 -13.25
N MET A 144 -20.74 -3.61 -13.84
CA MET A 144 -20.65 -2.22 -13.40
C MET A 144 -22.00 -1.49 -13.21
N SER A 145 -23.07 -1.94 -13.87
CA SER A 145 -24.40 -1.32 -13.75
C SER A 145 -24.99 -1.43 -12.34
N VAL A 146 -24.73 -2.53 -11.64
CA VAL A 146 -25.21 -2.76 -10.25
C VAL A 146 -24.42 -1.85 -9.30
N PHE A 147 -23.08 -1.80 -9.44
CA PHE A 147 -22.23 -1.01 -8.58
C PHE A 147 -22.51 0.50 -8.65
N ARG A 148 -22.91 1.00 -9.83
CA ARG A 148 -23.29 2.42 -10.01
C ARG A 148 -24.57 2.82 -9.28
N LYS A 149 -25.48 1.88 -9.02
CA LYS A 149 -26.72 2.16 -8.28
C LYS A 149 -26.51 2.25 -6.77
N MET A 150 -25.38 1.75 -6.27
CA MET A 150 -25.08 1.64 -4.85
C MET A 150 -24.26 2.82 -4.28
N THR A 151 -24.16 3.93 -5.02
CA THR A 151 -23.34 5.10 -4.66
C THR A 151 -23.52 5.55 -3.22
N TRP A 152 -24.78 5.75 -2.78
CA TRP A 152 -25.08 6.20 -1.43
C TRP A 152 -24.80 5.15 -0.36
N ILE A 153 -24.92 3.87 -0.71
CA ILE A 153 -24.55 2.76 0.19
C ILE A 153 -23.06 2.80 0.48
N TYR A 154 -22.20 3.03 -0.52
CA TYR A 154 -20.76 3.18 -0.31
C TYR A 154 -20.42 4.34 0.61
N ALA A 155 -21.09 5.49 0.45
CA ALA A 155 -20.89 6.64 1.30
C ALA A 155 -21.29 6.34 2.76
N VAL A 156 -22.50 5.84 2.98
CA VAL A 156 -23.04 5.59 4.33
C VAL A 156 -22.27 4.49 5.05
N VAL A 157 -22.03 3.36 4.38
CA VAL A 157 -21.29 2.23 4.97
C VAL A 157 -19.83 2.62 5.22
N GLY A 158 -19.20 3.31 4.27
CA GLY A 158 -17.80 3.72 4.41
C GLY A 158 -17.59 4.72 5.54
N ILE A 159 -18.37 5.82 5.59
CA ILE A 159 -18.29 6.82 6.67
C ILE A 159 -18.68 6.18 8.00
N GLY A 160 -19.74 5.38 8.03
CA GLY A 160 -20.18 4.68 9.23
C GLY A 160 -19.09 3.77 9.82
N ALA A 161 -18.42 2.98 8.99
CA ALA A 161 -17.32 2.12 9.41
C ALA A 161 -16.14 2.92 9.98
N LEU A 162 -15.77 4.06 9.36
CA LEU A 162 -14.72 4.93 9.88
C LEU A 162 -15.10 5.57 11.21
N LEU A 163 -16.34 6.00 11.37
CA LEU A 163 -16.83 6.56 12.64
C LEU A 163 -16.84 5.52 13.76
N VAL A 164 -17.23 4.28 13.48
CA VAL A 164 -17.15 3.18 14.44
C VAL A 164 -15.70 2.99 14.92
N VAL A 165 -14.73 3.01 14.00
CA VAL A 165 -13.31 2.92 14.38
C VAL A 165 -12.85 4.12 15.19
N ALA A 166 -13.31 5.32 14.86
CA ALA A 166 -12.97 6.53 15.60
C ALA A 166 -13.42 6.46 17.07
N VAL A 167 -14.57 5.82 17.32
CA VAL A 167 -15.13 5.67 18.67
C VAL A 167 -14.57 4.43 19.38
N ALA A 168 -14.68 3.26 18.74
CA ALA A 168 -14.42 1.95 19.36
C ALA A 168 -13.06 1.33 18.98
N GLY A 169 -12.26 1.98 18.12
CA GLY A 169 -10.98 1.45 17.65
C GLY A 169 -9.92 1.36 18.74
N GLN A 170 -9.08 0.33 18.65
CA GLN A 170 -7.90 0.19 19.51
C GLN A 170 -6.82 1.18 19.09
N THR A 171 -6.18 1.77 20.08
CA THR A 171 -5.08 2.71 19.85
C THR A 171 -3.80 1.96 19.53
N SER A 172 -3.28 2.18 18.33
CA SER A 172 -2.00 1.68 17.88
C SER A 172 -1.13 2.85 17.43
N TYR A 173 0.05 2.99 18.02
CA TYR A 173 0.96 4.12 17.74
C TYR A 173 0.31 5.52 17.87
N GLY A 174 -0.61 5.67 18.85
CA GLY A 174 -1.29 6.94 19.13
C GLY A 174 -2.48 7.26 18.22
N ALA A 175 -2.85 6.40 17.29
CA ALA A 175 -4.03 6.51 16.43
C ALA A 175 -4.98 5.34 16.65
N LYS A 176 -6.30 5.58 16.54
CA LYS A 176 -7.31 4.53 16.59
C LYS A 176 -7.43 3.94 15.17
N LEU A 177 -6.75 2.83 14.91
CA LEU A 177 -6.61 2.29 13.56
C LEU A 177 -7.34 0.97 13.34
N SER A 178 -7.43 0.13 14.37
CA SER A 178 -7.84 -1.26 14.20
C SER A 178 -8.91 -1.70 15.19
N LEU A 179 -9.66 -2.70 14.76
CA LEU A 179 -10.55 -3.50 15.58
C LEU A 179 -9.93 -4.88 15.77
N SER A 180 -9.82 -5.36 16.99
CA SER A 180 -9.36 -6.73 17.25
C SER A 180 -10.56 -7.66 17.38
N ILE A 181 -10.64 -8.64 16.48
CA ILE A 181 -11.69 -9.66 16.46
C ILE A 181 -11.00 -11.03 16.50
N GLY A 182 -11.18 -11.78 17.58
CA GLY A 182 -10.61 -13.13 17.70
C GLY A 182 -9.07 -13.17 17.63
N GLY A 183 -8.36 -12.14 18.09
CA GLY A 183 -6.89 -12.07 18.05
C GLY A 183 -6.32 -11.61 16.70
N ILE A 184 -7.18 -11.33 15.70
CA ILE A 184 -6.79 -10.75 14.42
C ILE A 184 -7.10 -9.24 14.47
N SER A 185 -6.09 -8.41 14.20
CA SER A 185 -6.25 -6.96 14.07
C SER A 185 -6.66 -6.63 12.64
N ILE A 186 -7.86 -6.10 12.46
CA ILE A 186 -8.39 -5.66 11.17
C ILE A 186 -8.42 -4.14 11.17
N GLN A 187 -7.92 -3.52 10.11
CA GLN A 187 -7.97 -2.08 9.91
C GLN A 187 -9.08 -1.75 8.89
N PRO A 188 -10.27 -1.29 9.34
CA PRO A 188 -11.40 -1.03 8.46
C PRO A 188 -11.12 0.02 7.39
N SER A 189 -10.27 1.01 7.64
CA SER A 189 -9.90 2.04 6.67
C SER A 189 -9.30 1.47 5.37
N GLU A 190 -8.65 0.29 5.43
CA GLU A 190 -8.12 -0.39 4.23
C GLU A 190 -9.25 -0.88 3.31
N PHE A 191 -10.32 -1.43 3.89
CA PHE A 191 -11.50 -1.87 3.12
C PHE A 191 -12.35 -0.69 2.68
N VAL A 192 -12.53 0.31 3.54
CA VAL A 192 -13.29 1.52 3.22
C VAL A 192 -12.66 2.30 2.07
N LYS A 193 -11.35 2.22 1.87
CA LYS A 193 -10.65 2.80 0.72
C LYS A 193 -11.23 2.32 -0.61
N ILE A 194 -11.57 1.04 -0.71
CA ILE A 194 -12.21 0.47 -1.91
C ILE A 194 -13.61 1.07 -2.09
N LEU A 195 -14.41 1.15 -1.02
CA LEU A 195 -15.74 1.77 -1.06
C LEU A 195 -15.67 3.25 -1.44
N PHE A 196 -14.65 3.96 -0.96
CA PHE A 196 -14.40 5.36 -1.29
C PHE A 196 -14.11 5.57 -2.78
N VAL A 197 -13.25 4.73 -3.36
CA VAL A 197 -12.96 4.76 -4.80
C VAL A 197 -14.21 4.46 -5.62
N LEU A 198 -15.00 3.44 -5.24
CA LEU A 198 -16.26 3.10 -5.91
C LEU A 198 -17.29 4.23 -5.77
N PHE A 199 -17.37 4.89 -4.61
CA PHE A 199 -18.21 6.06 -4.38
C PHE A 199 -17.86 7.19 -5.36
N ILE A 200 -16.60 7.63 -5.41
CA ILE A 200 -16.16 8.73 -6.29
C ILE A 200 -16.39 8.36 -7.77
N ALA A 201 -16.01 7.14 -8.16
CA ALA A 201 -16.17 6.66 -9.53
C ALA A 201 -17.65 6.67 -9.96
N SER A 202 -18.55 6.21 -9.08
CA SER A 202 -19.99 6.20 -9.38
C SER A 202 -20.61 7.59 -9.42
N MET A 203 -20.15 8.53 -8.57
CA MET A 203 -20.60 9.93 -8.56
C MET A 203 -20.21 10.68 -9.82
N LEU A 204 -18.98 10.52 -10.29
CA LEU A 204 -18.40 11.27 -11.41
C LEU A 204 -18.62 10.58 -12.77
N TYR A 205 -19.21 9.40 -12.81
CA TYR A 205 -19.39 8.63 -14.06
C TYR A 205 -20.31 9.34 -15.07
N LYS A 206 -21.46 9.85 -14.64
CA LYS A 206 -22.48 10.40 -15.55
C LYS A 206 -22.34 11.90 -15.76
N LYS A 207 -21.98 12.62 -14.74
CA LYS A 207 -21.90 14.09 -14.75
C LYS A 207 -20.62 14.53 -14.05
N GLN A 208 -19.90 15.47 -14.70
CA GLN A 208 -18.69 16.06 -14.19
C GLN A 208 -18.82 17.59 -14.09
N ASP A 209 -20.07 18.07 -13.95
CA ASP A 209 -20.37 19.50 -13.76
C ASP A 209 -19.91 19.95 -12.35
N PHE A 210 -19.79 21.26 -12.20
CA PHE A 210 -19.31 21.87 -10.96
C PHE A 210 -20.12 21.42 -9.72
N HIS A 211 -21.45 21.37 -9.86
CA HIS A 211 -22.34 20.96 -8.77
C HIS A 211 -22.08 19.51 -8.32
N GLN A 212 -21.89 18.58 -9.27
CA GLN A 212 -21.61 17.19 -8.95
C GLN A 212 -20.25 17.02 -8.29
N VAL A 213 -19.23 17.76 -8.78
CA VAL A 213 -17.89 17.76 -8.15
C VAL A 213 -17.98 18.30 -6.72
N MET A 214 -18.75 19.37 -6.47
CA MET A 214 -18.94 19.94 -5.13
C MET A 214 -19.60 18.96 -4.16
N ILE A 215 -20.66 18.27 -4.57
CA ILE A 215 -21.31 17.25 -3.71
C ILE A 215 -20.31 16.14 -3.39
N THR A 216 -19.58 15.65 -4.41
CA THR A 216 -18.58 14.60 -4.23
C THR A 216 -17.46 15.06 -3.30
N SER A 217 -17.02 16.34 -3.40
CA SER A 217 -16.02 16.94 -2.51
C SER A 217 -16.47 16.97 -1.05
N VAL A 218 -17.70 17.41 -0.81
CA VAL A 218 -18.25 17.51 0.55
C VAL A 218 -18.32 16.14 1.20
N ILE A 219 -18.85 15.15 0.49
CA ILE A 219 -18.94 13.78 1.04
C ILE A 219 -17.54 13.17 1.24
N SER A 220 -16.62 13.38 0.29
CA SER A 220 -15.22 12.93 0.41
C SER A 220 -14.52 13.58 1.60
N ALA A 221 -14.82 14.84 1.90
CA ALA A 221 -14.31 15.53 3.08
C ALA A 221 -14.77 14.86 4.39
N PHE A 222 -15.98 14.31 4.46
CA PHE A 222 -16.42 13.55 5.64
C PHE A 222 -15.60 12.28 5.87
N PHE A 223 -15.21 11.55 4.80
CA PHE A 223 -14.28 10.42 4.92
C PHE A 223 -12.94 10.85 5.49
N VAL A 224 -12.37 11.94 4.95
CA VAL A 224 -11.08 12.47 5.40
C VAL A 224 -11.17 12.95 6.86
N LEU A 225 -12.22 13.68 7.23
CA LEU A 225 -12.42 14.16 8.59
C LEU A 225 -12.60 13.04 9.61
N ALA A 226 -13.27 11.94 9.23
CA ALA A 226 -13.40 10.77 10.09
C ALA A 226 -12.03 10.12 10.38
N LEU A 227 -11.13 10.08 9.39
CA LEU A 227 -9.76 9.61 9.58
C LEU A 227 -8.91 10.56 10.42
N VAL A 228 -9.07 11.88 10.25
CA VAL A 228 -8.41 12.89 11.10
C VAL A 228 -8.88 12.76 12.54
N ALA A 229 -10.18 12.55 12.77
CA ALA A 229 -10.74 12.31 14.11
C ALA A 229 -10.17 11.04 14.75
N SER A 230 -9.87 10.00 13.97
CA SER A 230 -9.18 8.78 14.42
C SER A 230 -7.67 8.98 14.61
N LYS A 231 -7.14 10.19 14.37
CA LYS A 231 -5.70 10.53 14.34
C LYS A 231 -4.90 9.77 13.27
N ASP A 232 -5.59 9.20 12.27
CA ASP A 232 -4.96 8.56 11.10
C ASP A 232 -4.68 9.58 10.00
N LEU A 233 -3.64 10.39 10.21
CA LEU A 233 -3.25 11.43 9.25
C LEU A 233 -2.68 10.84 7.94
N GLY A 234 -2.04 9.67 8.01
CA GLY A 234 -1.54 8.99 6.83
C GLY A 234 -2.66 8.50 5.93
N GLY A 235 -3.66 7.83 6.53
CA GLY A 235 -4.87 7.43 5.81
C GLY A 235 -5.63 8.63 5.25
N ALA A 236 -5.82 9.69 6.04
CA ALA A 236 -6.49 10.92 5.61
C ALA A 236 -5.81 11.55 4.37
N LEU A 237 -4.48 11.65 4.38
CA LEU A 237 -3.70 12.15 3.25
C LEU A 237 -3.89 11.29 2.00
N LEU A 238 -3.85 9.97 2.16
CA LEU A 238 -4.01 9.02 1.06
C LEU A 238 -5.40 9.10 0.43
N TYR A 239 -6.47 9.18 1.24
CA TYR A 239 -7.83 9.39 0.75
C TYR A 239 -7.97 10.72 0.01
N PHE A 240 -7.37 11.77 0.55
CA PHE A 240 -7.40 13.09 -0.08
C PHE A 240 -6.71 13.09 -1.46
N PHE A 241 -5.50 12.53 -1.56
CA PHE A 241 -4.82 12.42 -2.85
C PHE A 241 -5.58 11.53 -3.83
N THR A 242 -6.12 10.41 -3.38
CA THR A 242 -6.96 9.54 -4.21
C THR A 242 -8.14 10.34 -4.79
N TYR A 243 -8.81 11.13 -3.96
CA TYR A 243 -9.90 12.01 -4.39
C TYR A 243 -9.43 13.00 -5.48
N LEU A 244 -8.33 13.71 -5.25
CA LEU A 244 -7.81 14.70 -6.19
C LEU A 244 -7.48 14.09 -7.56
N VAL A 245 -6.78 12.95 -7.55
CA VAL A 245 -6.43 12.24 -8.78
C VAL A 245 -7.69 11.79 -9.52
N MET A 246 -8.67 11.21 -8.81
CA MET A 246 -9.91 10.75 -9.44
C MET A 246 -10.73 11.89 -10.03
N VAL A 247 -10.83 13.03 -9.34
CA VAL A 247 -11.51 14.23 -9.89
C VAL A 247 -10.77 14.76 -11.12
N TYR A 248 -9.45 14.83 -11.08
CA TYR A 248 -8.65 15.23 -12.23
C TYR A 248 -8.86 14.29 -13.43
N VAL A 249 -8.78 12.98 -13.22
CA VAL A 249 -8.99 11.99 -14.29
C VAL A 249 -10.39 12.10 -14.89
N ALA A 250 -11.41 12.30 -14.05
CA ALA A 250 -12.79 12.41 -14.48
C ALA A 250 -13.07 13.70 -15.25
N THR A 251 -12.59 14.85 -14.73
CA THR A 251 -12.94 16.18 -15.27
C THR A 251 -11.95 16.69 -16.32
N ARG A 252 -10.72 16.16 -16.34
CA ARG A 252 -9.59 16.65 -17.15
C ARG A 252 -9.24 18.13 -16.90
N LYS A 253 -9.70 18.71 -15.78
CA LYS A 253 -9.47 20.12 -15.43
C LYS A 253 -8.42 20.21 -14.32
N PHE A 254 -7.25 20.72 -14.66
CA PHE A 254 -6.16 20.89 -13.68
C PHE A 254 -6.50 21.91 -12.58
N THR A 255 -7.49 22.79 -12.83
CA THR A 255 -7.98 23.78 -11.86
C THR A 255 -8.49 23.13 -10.57
N TYR A 256 -9.21 21.99 -10.67
CA TYR A 256 -9.69 21.27 -9.49
C TYR A 256 -8.55 20.65 -8.68
N PHE A 257 -7.52 20.15 -9.38
CA PHE A 257 -6.33 19.61 -8.74
C PHE A 257 -5.56 20.72 -7.98
N GLY A 258 -5.32 21.85 -8.62
CA GLY A 258 -4.66 23.02 -8.01
C GLY A 258 -5.44 23.59 -6.82
N ALA A 259 -6.77 23.75 -6.98
CA ALA A 259 -7.64 24.18 -5.87
C ALA A 259 -7.61 23.21 -4.69
N GLY A 260 -7.57 21.89 -4.95
CA GLY A 260 -7.45 20.90 -3.92
C GLY A 260 -6.12 20.96 -3.18
N ILE A 261 -4.99 21.10 -3.87
CA ILE A 261 -3.68 21.28 -3.24
C ILE A 261 -3.67 22.52 -2.34
N LEU A 262 -4.24 23.62 -2.81
CA LEU A 262 -4.38 24.85 -2.01
C LEU A 262 -5.20 24.59 -0.73
N ALA A 263 -6.37 23.95 -0.89
CA ALA A 263 -7.23 23.59 0.25
C ALA A 263 -6.52 22.67 1.26
N MET A 264 -5.74 21.69 0.78
CA MET A 264 -4.93 20.82 1.63
C MET A 264 -3.88 21.61 2.41
N SER A 265 -3.18 22.53 1.75
CA SER A 265 -2.16 23.37 2.39
C SER A 265 -2.77 24.22 3.52
N LEU A 266 -3.93 24.81 3.26
CA LEU A 266 -4.69 25.57 4.28
C LEU A 266 -5.14 24.66 5.43
N ALA A 267 -5.69 23.48 5.12
CA ALA A 267 -6.12 22.51 6.12
C ALA A 267 -4.94 22.00 6.96
N ALA A 268 -3.76 21.80 6.38
CA ALA A 268 -2.55 21.42 7.09
C ALA A 268 -2.09 22.49 8.09
N VAL A 269 -2.11 23.78 7.71
CA VAL A 269 -1.78 24.90 8.58
C VAL A 269 -2.79 25.01 9.74
N ILE A 270 -4.08 24.90 9.44
CA ILE A 270 -5.15 24.91 10.45
C ILE A 270 -5.00 23.70 11.38
N GLY A 271 -4.81 22.50 10.83
CA GLY A 271 -4.61 21.27 11.59
C GLY A 271 -3.40 21.33 12.51
N TYR A 272 -2.29 21.91 12.06
CA TYR A 272 -1.11 22.14 12.89
C TYR A 272 -1.40 23.05 14.11
N LYS A 273 -2.23 24.09 13.93
CA LYS A 273 -2.59 25.01 15.02
C LYS A 273 -3.58 24.40 16.01
N ILE A 274 -4.50 23.54 15.56
CA ILE A 274 -5.60 23.02 16.38
C ILE A 274 -5.24 21.70 17.06
N PHE A 275 -4.54 20.80 16.34
CA PHE A 275 -4.35 19.43 16.81
C PHE A 275 -2.91 19.19 17.33
N SER A 276 -2.78 18.92 18.63
CA SER A 276 -1.49 18.62 19.27
C SER A 276 -0.76 17.41 18.66
N HIS A 277 -1.50 16.37 18.24
CA HIS A 277 -0.92 15.21 17.59
C HIS A 277 -0.30 15.51 16.20
N VAL A 278 -0.80 16.53 15.51
CA VAL A 278 -0.19 17.03 14.26
C VAL A 278 1.13 17.73 14.57
N GLN A 279 1.15 18.58 15.61
CA GLN A 279 2.36 19.27 16.07
C GLN A 279 3.47 18.27 16.45
N THR A 280 3.10 17.23 17.22
CA THR A 280 4.07 16.18 17.62
C THR A 280 4.68 15.47 16.42
N ARG A 281 3.87 15.17 15.38
CA ARG A 281 4.37 14.53 14.15
C ARG A 281 5.28 15.45 13.33
N VAL A 282 4.96 16.73 13.24
CA VAL A 282 5.81 17.72 12.57
C VAL A 282 7.13 17.89 13.31
N LEU A 283 7.10 17.96 14.63
CA LEU A 283 8.31 18.02 15.47
C LEU A 283 9.18 16.76 15.30
N ALA A 284 8.57 15.58 15.34
CA ALA A 284 9.29 14.33 15.12
C ALA A 284 9.89 14.21 13.71
N TRP A 285 9.28 14.85 12.72
CA TRP A 285 9.83 14.91 11.35
C TRP A 285 10.95 15.94 11.22
N SER A 286 10.84 17.10 11.88
CA SER A 286 11.85 18.16 11.82
C SER A 286 13.09 17.83 12.66
N ASP A 287 12.95 17.10 13.76
CA ASP A 287 14.06 16.65 14.61
C ASP A 287 13.89 15.16 15.01
N PRO A 288 14.38 14.24 14.17
CA PRO A 288 14.28 12.80 14.45
C PRO A 288 15.04 12.35 15.71
N LEU A 289 16.07 13.07 16.13
CA LEU A 289 16.86 12.73 17.30
C LEU A 289 16.12 13.05 18.61
N LEU A 290 15.41 14.17 18.67
CA LEU A 290 14.55 14.50 19.81
C LEU A 290 13.40 13.48 19.98
N SER A 291 12.87 12.94 18.87
CA SER A 291 11.82 11.92 18.93
C SER A 291 12.32 10.59 19.52
N LEU A 292 13.57 10.22 19.30
CA LEU A 292 14.18 9.01 19.87
C LEU A 292 14.48 9.16 21.37
N ILE A 293 14.85 10.35 21.83
CA ILE A 293 15.23 10.61 23.23
C ILE A 293 14.00 10.83 24.12
N HIS A 294 13.00 11.58 23.69
CA HIS A 294 11.87 11.97 24.53
C HIS A 294 10.60 11.12 24.40
N ILE A 295 10.39 10.41 23.29
CA ILE A 295 9.18 9.60 23.06
C ILE A 295 9.42 8.11 23.37
N SER A 296 10.62 7.60 23.25
CA SER A 296 10.95 6.19 23.53
C SER A 296 11.51 5.92 24.93
N GLU A 297 11.99 6.93 25.65
CA GLU A 297 12.58 6.77 26.99
C GLU A 297 11.60 6.68 28.19
N PRO A 298 10.36 7.19 28.17
CA PRO A 298 9.46 7.02 29.33
C PRO A 298 9.16 5.56 29.67
N THR A 299 9.34 4.64 28.73
CA THR A 299 9.08 3.21 28.94
C THR A 299 10.31 2.42 29.37
N ARG A 300 11.51 2.97 29.27
CA ARG A 300 12.76 2.29 29.66
C ARG A 300 13.08 2.37 31.16
N LEU A 301 12.61 3.42 31.83
CA LEU A 301 12.84 3.64 33.27
C LEU A 301 11.91 2.80 34.18
N LEU A 302 10.81 2.23 33.67
CA LEU A 302 9.89 1.38 34.43
C LEU A 302 10.20 -0.12 34.35
N SER A 303 11.21 -0.55 33.59
CA SER A 303 11.60 -1.95 33.46
C SER A 303 12.82 -2.35 34.33
N ILE A 304 13.29 -1.45 35.21
CA ILE A 304 14.47 -1.67 36.11
C ILE A 304 14.06 -1.48 37.61
N SER A 305 12.80 -1.76 37.93
CA SER A 305 12.41 -1.86 39.35
C SER A 305 11.75 -3.20 39.61
#